data_1a17164c93179cd63ed04220efab02bb
#
_entry.id   1a17164c93179cd63ed04220efab02bb
#
_cell.length_a   1.000
_cell.length_b   1.000
_cell.length_c   1.000
_cell.angle_alpha   90.00
_cell.angle_beta   90.00
_cell.angle_gamma   90.00
#
_symmetry.space_group_name_H-M   'P 1'
#
loop_
_entity.id
_entity.type
_entity.pdbx_description
1 polymer ?
#
loop_
_entity_poly.entity_id
_entity_poly.type
_entity_poly.pdbx_seq_one_letter_code
_entity_poly.pdbx_strand_id
1 'polypeptide(L)'
;SMQQKKLVYLDGLKGFGCVCVFLTHFVFAFYYGMYHYQPEACHLPDNLDIVIGKSPLNLLFNGNTAVRLFLVISGFVLCRSFFETGDKSRLKKSAAKRYFRLMPTVLVINVVIWLVMVLGLYRNGPAAVLAGSEEWFAGFNAFAPSFVGMLKEALYGCFLFGTNKYN
;
A
#
# COMPACT_ATOMS: atom_id res chain seq x y z
N SER A 1 24.46 9.44 -26.25
CA SER A 1 23.30 9.20 -25.32
C SER A 1 23.86 9.12 -23.92
N MET A 2 23.60 10.13 -23.08
CA MET A 2 23.92 10.03 -21.65
C MET A 2 23.00 8.96 -21.05
N GLN A 3 23.56 7.77 -20.81
CA GLN A 3 22.88 6.75 -20.01
C GLN A 3 22.66 7.33 -18.62
N GLN A 4 21.40 7.58 -18.25
CA GLN A 4 21.05 8.01 -16.89
C GLN A 4 21.57 6.94 -15.91
N LYS A 5 22.56 7.29 -15.11
CA LYS A 5 23.13 6.41 -14.10
C LYS A 5 22.02 5.95 -13.18
N LYS A 6 21.74 4.65 -13.16
CA LYS A 6 20.73 4.06 -12.31
C LYS A 6 21.10 4.30 -10.83
N LEU A 7 20.22 4.90 -10.07
CA LEU A 7 20.47 5.16 -8.66
C LEU A 7 20.07 3.93 -7.84
N VAL A 8 20.97 2.96 -7.75
CA VAL A 8 20.75 1.64 -7.12
C VAL A 8 20.29 1.78 -5.66
N TYR A 9 20.81 2.79 -4.93
CA TYR A 9 20.40 3.03 -3.55
C TYR A 9 18.91 3.40 -3.40
N LEU A 10 18.30 4.07 -4.41
CA LEU A 10 16.87 4.35 -4.41
C LEU A 10 16.04 3.09 -4.59
N ASP A 11 16.53 2.12 -5.34
CA ASP A 11 15.84 0.83 -5.49
C ASP A 11 15.90 0.03 -4.19
N GLY A 12 17.03 0.05 -3.48
CA GLY A 12 17.16 -0.53 -2.14
C GLY A 12 16.21 0.12 -1.12
N LEU A 13 16.14 1.46 -1.13
CA LEU A 13 15.25 2.20 -0.24
C LEU A 13 13.76 1.91 -0.52
N LYS A 14 13.38 1.75 -1.79
CA LYS A 14 12.03 1.30 -2.16
C LYS A 14 11.75 -0.12 -1.68
N GLY A 15 12.71 -1.04 -1.85
CA GLY A 15 12.59 -2.42 -1.35
C GLY A 15 12.36 -2.47 0.15
N PHE A 16 13.15 -1.71 0.92
CA PHE A 16 12.95 -1.56 2.37
C PHE A 16 11.58 -1.00 2.70
N GLY A 17 11.13 0.06 2.02
CA GLY A 17 9.80 0.62 2.20
C GLY A 17 8.68 -0.38 1.91
N CYS A 18 8.82 -1.25 0.90
CA CYS A 18 7.85 -2.32 0.64
C CYS A 18 7.75 -3.31 1.80
N VAL A 19 8.88 -3.69 2.42
CA VAL A 19 8.89 -4.54 3.61
C VAL A 19 8.18 -3.86 4.78
N CYS A 20 8.44 -2.57 5.01
CA CYS A 20 7.75 -1.79 6.07
C CYS A 20 6.23 -1.74 5.83
N VAL A 21 5.77 -1.52 4.59
CA VAL A 21 4.34 -1.53 4.26
C VAL A 21 3.72 -2.91 4.51
N PHE A 22 4.39 -3.98 4.09
CA PHE A 22 3.93 -5.34 4.35
C PHE A 22 3.81 -5.62 5.85
N LEU A 23 4.84 -5.30 6.63
CA LEU A 23 4.84 -5.47 8.10
C LEU A 23 3.72 -4.64 8.76
N THR A 24 3.45 -3.43 8.25
CA THR A 24 2.34 -2.61 8.74
C THR A 24 1.00 -3.33 8.59
N HIS A 25 0.70 -3.83 7.39
CA HIS A 25 -0.57 -4.53 7.16
C HIS A 25 -0.66 -5.82 7.98
N PHE A 26 0.45 -6.54 8.14
CA PHE A 26 0.51 -7.73 8.98
C PHE A 26 0.22 -7.39 10.46
N VAL A 27 0.86 -6.34 10.99
CA VAL A 27 0.64 -5.89 12.38
C VAL A 27 -0.80 -5.39 12.58
N PHE A 28 -1.35 -4.65 11.62
CA PHE A 28 -2.75 -4.22 11.68
C PHE A 28 -3.74 -5.39 11.70
N ALA A 29 -3.47 -6.43 10.89
CA ALA A 29 -4.37 -7.56 10.79
C ALA A 29 -4.31 -8.49 12.00
N PHE A 30 -3.11 -8.74 12.56
CA PHE A 30 -2.88 -9.81 13.53
C PHE A 30 -2.37 -9.35 14.90
N TYR A 31 -1.89 -8.11 15.01
CA TYR A 31 -1.34 -7.53 16.23
C TYR A 31 -1.85 -6.10 16.42
N TYR A 32 -3.16 -5.92 16.33
CA TYR A 32 -3.81 -4.60 16.35
C TYR A 32 -3.45 -3.78 17.60
N GLY A 33 -3.32 -4.43 18.76
CA GLY A 33 -2.88 -3.83 20.01
C GLY A 33 -1.49 -3.18 19.95
N MET A 34 -0.60 -3.69 19.09
CA MET A 34 0.74 -3.13 18.89
C MET A 34 0.70 -1.74 18.23
N TYR A 35 -0.27 -1.51 17.35
CA TYR A 35 -0.39 -0.25 16.62
C TYR A 35 -1.30 0.76 17.34
N HIS A 36 -2.43 0.31 17.89
CA HIS A 36 -3.42 1.16 18.56
C HIS A 36 -3.29 1.21 20.07
N TYR A 37 -2.33 0.46 20.64
CA TYR A 37 -2.04 0.42 22.07
C TYR A 37 -3.23 0.00 22.94
N GLN A 38 -4.05 -0.91 22.41
CA GLN A 38 -5.23 -1.44 23.09
C GLN A 38 -4.87 -2.76 23.79
N PRO A 39 -4.94 -2.83 25.15
CA PRO A 39 -4.60 -4.05 25.89
C PRO A 39 -5.49 -5.24 25.52
N GLU A 40 -6.74 -5.00 25.18
CA GLU A 40 -7.73 -6.03 24.81
C GLU A 40 -7.38 -6.74 23.50
N ALA A 41 -6.62 -6.07 22.62
CA ALA A 41 -6.17 -6.60 21.33
C ALA A 41 -4.71 -7.07 21.35
N CYS A 42 -4.10 -7.21 22.54
CA CYS A 42 -2.75 -7.74 22.70
C CYS A 42 -2.77 -9.27 22.63
N HIS A 43 -1.82 -9.85 21.90
CA HIS A 43 -1.64 -11.29 21.76
C HIS A 43 -0.39 -11.82 22.46
N LEU A 44 0.54 -10.94 22.81
CA LEU A 44 1.77 -11.29 23.55
C LEU A 44 1.58 -11.11 25.06
N PRO A 45 2.27 -11.93 25.90
CA PRO A 45 2.18 -11.80 27.34
C PRO A 45 2.66 -10.43 27.83
N ASP A 46 2.14 -9.98 28.97
CA ASP A 46 2.53 -8.72 29.65
C ASP A 46 2.38 -7.46 28.78
N ASN A 47 1.45 -7.47 27.82
CA ASN A 47 1.22 -6.37 26.86
C ASN A 47 2.50 -5.98 26.08
N LEU A 48 3.36 -6.95 25.77
CA LEU A 48 4.58 -6.73 24.98
C LEU A 48 4.26 -6.09 23.61
N ASP A 49 3.09 -6.33 23.06
CA ASP A 49 2.61 -5.67 21.84
C ASP A 49 2.70 -4.14 21.96
N ILE A 50 2.21 -3.58 23.07
CA ILE A 50 2.23 -2.14 23.33
C ILE A 50 3.67 -1.65 23.55
N VAL A 51 4.50 -2.42 24.26
CA VAL A 51 5.90 -2.06 24.48
C VAL A 51 6.67 -1.98 23.17
N ILE A 52 6.50 -2.98 22.28
CA ILE A 52 7.12 -2.98 20.95
C ILE A 52 6.58 -1.82 20.11
N GLY A 53 5.25 -1.60 20.13
CA GLY A 53 4.60 -0.52 19.41
C GLY A 53 5.10 0.87 19.79
N LYS A 54 5.42 1.10 21.06
CA LYS A 54 5.97 2.36 21.57
C LYS A 54 7.49 2.48 21.43
N SER A 55 8.18 1.40 21.07
CA SER A 55 9.63 1.39 20.88
C SER A 55 10.04 1.96 19.50
N PRO A 56 11.32 2.27 19.27
CA PRO A 56 11.84 2.66 17.95
C PRO A 56 11.58 1.63 16.84
N LEU A 57 11.29 0.37 17.20
CA LEU A 57 10.91 -0.69 16.25
C LEU A 57 9.62 -0.36 15.49
N ASN A 58 8.78 0.54 16.01
CA ASN A 58 7.60 1.06 15.32
C ASN A 58 7.94 1.58 13.90
N LEU A 59 9.12 2.11 13.67
CA LEU A 59 9.55 2.58 12.35
C LEU A 59 9.52 1.48 11.28
N LEU A 60 9.70 0.21 11.65
CA LEU A 60 9.69 -0.93 10.74
C LEU A 60 8.29 -1.28 10.24
N PHE A 61 7.25 -0.96 11.00
CA PHE A 61 5.86 -1.19 10.64
C PHE A 61 5.01 0.09 10.62
N ASN A 62 5.65 1.25 10.39
CA ASN A 62 4.99 2.52 10.15
C ASN A 62 4.79 2.74 8.64
N GLY A 63 3.73 2.16 8.09
CA GLY A 63 3.39 2.25 6.66
C GLY A 63 3.18 3.68 6.17
N ASN A 64 2.67 4.57 7.01
CA ASN A 64 2.50 5.99 6.64
C ASN A 64 3.84 6.64 6.30
N THR A 65 4.89 6.36 7.07
CA THR A 65 6.25 6.86 6.79
C THR A 65 6.78 6.25 5.48
N ALA A 66 6.59 4.96 5.27
CA ALA A 66 7.02 4.28 4.04
C ALA A 66 6.29 4.84 2.80
N VAL A 67 4.98 5.08 2.87
CA VAL A 67 4.21 5.68 1.77
C VAL A 67 4.69 7.09 1.45
N ARG A 68 4.92 7.92 2.46
CA ARG A 68 5.50 9.28 2.26
C ARG A 68 6.86 9.21 1.58
N LEU A 69 7.72 8.29 1.98
CA LEU A 69 9.02 8.05 1.36
C LEU A 69 8.85 7.67 -0.12
N PHE A 70 7.91 6.78 -0.45
CA PHE A 70 7.61 6.43 -1.84
C PHE A 70 7.16 7.62 -2.67
N LEU A 71 6.31 8.49 -2.12
CA LEU A 71 5.85 9.69 -2.81
C LEU A 71 7.02 10.64 -3.12
N VAL A 72 7.90 10.88 -2.15
CA VAL A 72 9.09 11.74 -2.32
C VAL A 72 10.02 11.15 -3.38
N ILE A 73 10.40 9.88 -3.26
CA ILE A 73 11.29 9.22 -4.23
C ILE A 73 10.64 9.22 -5.62
N SER A 74 9.34 8.97 -5.68
CA SER A 74 8.56 8.92 -6.91
C SER A 74 8.55 10.27 -7.62
N GLY A 75 8.28 11.34 -6.88
CA GLY A 75 8.32 12.71 -7.38
C GLY A 75 9.72 13.09 -7.86
N PHE A 76 10.75 12.81 -7.05
CA PHE A 76 12.14 13.06 -7.42
C PHE A 76 12.54 12.38 -8.75
N VAL A 77 12.28 11.07 -8.86
CA VAL A 77 12.63 10.31 -10.08
C VAL A 77 11.84 10.79 -11.30
N LEU A 78 10.55 11.16 -11.10
CA LEU A 78 9.71 11.68 -12.18
C LEU A 78 10.21 13.03 -12.70
N CYS A 79 10.57 13.95 -11.79
CA CYS A 79 10.95 15.31 -12.12
C CYS A 79 12.42 15.45 -12.49
N ARG A 80 13.29 14.51 -12.11
CA ARG A 80 14.74 14.59 -12.33
C ARG A 80 15.10 14.93 -13.78
N SER A 81 14.53 14.22 -14.74
CA SER A 81 14.81 14.46 -16.17
C SER A 81 14.36 15.85 -16.64
N PHE A 82 13.29 16.38 -16.04
CA PHE A 82 12.84 17.74 -16.31
C PHE A 82 13.80 18.77 -15.73
N PHE A 83 14.26 18.60 -14.48
CA PHE A 83 15.21 19.52 -13.86
C PHE A 83 16.57 19.54 -14.58
N GLU A 84 17.00 18.39 -15.13
CA GLU A 84 18.25 18.30 -15.90
C GLU A 84 18.15 18.95 -17.30
N THR A 85 16.97 19.00 -17.92
CA THR A 85 16.81 19.37 -19.34
C THR A 85 15.85 20.53 -19.61
N GLY A 86 15.00 20.90 -18.63
CA GLY A 86 13.92 21.88 -18.82
C GLY A 86 12.77 21.42 -19.73
N ASP A 87 12.83 20.19 -20.27
CA ASP A 87 11.89 19.70 -21.28
C ASP A 87 10.63 19.09 -20.63
N LYS A 88 9.51 19.82 -20.72
CA LYS A 88 8.19 19.37 -20.23
C LYS A 88 7.67 18.13 -20.95
N SER A 89 8.12 17.85 -22.18
CA SER A 89 7.66 16.67 -22.93
C SER A 89 8.18 15.37 -22.30
N ARG A 90 9.38 15.41 -21.73
CA ARG A 90 9.98 14.30 -20.98
C ARG A 90 9.19 13.96 -19.72
N LEU A 91 8.70 14.98 -19.00
CA LEU A 91 7.85 14.78 -17.83
C LEU A 91 6.56 14.05 -18.19
N LYS A 92 5.86 14.50 -19.25
CA LYS A 92 4.64 13.85 -19.76
C LYS A 92 4.89 12.40 -20.19
N LYS A 93 5.95 12.15 -20.95
CA LYS A 93 6.35 10.80 -21.37
C LYS A 93 6.68 9.89 -20.17
N SER A 94 7.36 10.41 -19.16
CA SER A 94 7.70 9.65 -17.95
C SER A 94 6.46 9.31 -17.12
N ALA A 95 5.51 10.22 -16.99
CA ALA A 95 4.23 9.99 -16.31
C ALA A 95 3.39 8.95 -17.03
N ALA A 96 3.23 9.07 -18.35
CA ALA A 96 2.52 8.10 -19.17
C ALA A 96 3.14 6.70 -19.08
N LYS A 97 4.47 6.60 -19.22
CA LYS A 97 5.19 5.33 -19.09
C LYS A 97 5.00 4.67 -17.72
N ARG A 98 4.91 5.48 -16.65
CA ARG A 98 4.64 4.98 -15.30
C ARG A 98 3.21 4.43 -15.21
N TYR A 99 2.22 5.16 -15.73
CA TYR A 99 0.84 4.68 -15.77
C TYR A 99 0.73 3.33 -16.47
N PHE A 100 1.22 3.21 -17.70
CA PHE A 100 1.17 1.95 -18.47
C PHE A 100 1.96 0.79 -17.83
N ARG A 101 2.92 1.08 -16.98
CA ARG A 101 3.66 0.07 -16.22
C ARG A 101 2.91 -0.42 -14.99
N LEU A 102 2.18 0.46 -14.31
CA LEU A 102 1.49 0.14 -13.05
C LEU A 102 0.07 -0.37 -13.27
N MET A 103 -0.64 0.18 -14.25
CA MET A 103 -2.05 -0.13 -14.51
C MET A 103 -2.32 -1.64 -14.69
N PRO A 104 -1.53 -2.42 -15.46
CA PRO A 104 -1.79 -3.86 -15.59
C PRO A 104 -1.71 -4.61 -14.26
N THR A 105 -0.77 -4.25 -13.39
CA THR A 105 -0.64 -4.86 -12.06
C THR A 105 -1.86 -4.54 -11.20
N VAL A 106 -2.29 -3.28 -11.17
CA VAL A 106 -3.49 -2.86 -10.42
C VAL A 106 -4.73 -3.57 -10.97
N LEU A 107 -4.87 -3.67 -12.29
CA LEU A 107 -5.98 -4.37 -12.93
C LEU A 107 -6.04 -5.85 -12.52
N VAL A 108 -4.91 -6.55 -12.56
CA VAL A 108 -4.85 -7.97 -12.15
C VAL A 108 -5.26 -8.12 -10.69
N ILE A 109 -4.74 -7.29 -9.79
CA ILE A 109 -5.07 -7.33 -8.37
C ILE A 109 -6.57 -7.09 -8.15
N ASN A 110 -7.13 -6.05 -8.77
CA ASN A 110 -8.55 -5.71 -8.65
C ASN A 110 -9.45 -6.83 -9.19
N VAL A 111 -9.06 -7.48 -10.31
CA VAL A 111 -9.80 -8.64 -10.84
C VAL A 111 -9.77 -9.80 -9.85
N VAL A 112 -8.60 -10.11 -9.27
CA VAL A 112 -8.48 -11.20 -8.27
C VAL A 112 -9.36 -10.90 -7.07
N ILE A 113 -9.31 -9.69 -6.51
CA ILE A 113 -10.13 -9.30 -5.35
C ILE A 113 -11.62 -9.37 -5.70
N TRP A 114 -12.02 -8.84 -6.86
CA TRP A 114 -13.41 -8.91 -7.32
C TRP A 114 -13.89 -10.36 -7.45
N LEU A 115 -13.06 -11.26 -8.01
CA LEU A 115 -13.39 -12.70 -8.09
C LEU A 115 -13.56 -13.33 -6.71
N VAL A 116 -12.65 -13.07 -5.77
CA VAL A 116 -12.72 -13.57 -4.40
C VAL A 116 -14.00 -13.09 -3.71
N MET A 117 -14.41 -11.83 -3.94
CA MET A 117 -15.65 -11.28 -3.40
C MET A 117 -16.89 -11.97 -4.01
N VAL A 118 -16.95 -12.10 -5.35
CA VAL A 118 -18.07 -12.72 -6.06
C VAL A 118 -18.24 -14.19 -5.65
N LEU A 119 -17.12 -14.91 -5.45
CA LEU A 119 -17.13 -16.29 -4.99
C LEU A 119 -17.44 -16.44 -3.48
N GLY A 120 -17.61 -15.34 -2.75
CA GLY A 120 -17.89 -15.37 -1.32
C GLY A 120 -16.76 -15.96 -0.47
N LEU A 121 -15.52 -15.92 -0.97
CA LEU A 121 -14.34 -16.47 -0.29
C LEU A 121 -13.74 -15.52 0.75
N TYR A 122 -14.23 -14.29 0.83
CA TYR A 122 -13.76 -13.31 1.80
C TYR A 122 -14.18 -13.71 3.22
N ARG A 123 -13.22 -13.91 4.11
CA ARG A 123 -13.41 -14.32 5.50
C ARG A 123 -12.81 -13.32 6.49
N ASN A 124 -12.59 -12.09 6.05
CA ASN A 124 -11.98 -11.03 6.87
C ASN A 124 -12.81 -10.69 8.12
N GLY A 125 -14.15 -10.69 8.06
CA GLY A 125 -14.98 -10.44 9.23
C GLY A 125 -14.72 -11.43 10.39
N PRO A 126 -14.93 -12.74 10.20
CA PRO A 126 -14.61 -13.74 11.22
C PRO A 126 -13.14 -13.74 11.65
N ALA A 127 -12.21 -13.51 10.71
CA ALA A 127 -10.78 -13.44 11.01
C ALA A 127 -10.44 -12.21 11.87
N ALA A 128 -11.09 -11.06 11.62
CA ALA A 128 -10.89 -9.84 12.39
C ALA A 128 -11.31 -10.00 13.86
N VAL A 129 -12.42 -10.69 14.12
CA VAL A 129 -12.89 -11.01 15.49
C VAL A 129 -11.84 -11.83 16.23
N LEU A 130 -11.31 -12.89 15.57
CA LEU A 130 -10.28 -13.73 16.18
C LEU A 130 -8.96 -12.99 16.44
N ALA A 131 -8.64 -12.01 15.60
CA ALA A 131 -7.41 -11.23 15.69
C ALA A 131 -7.54 -9.94 16.52
N GLY A 132 -8.74 -9.61 17.03
CA GLY A 132 -8.99 -8.35 17.75
C GLY A 132 -8.77 -7.10 16.90
N SER A 133 -8.96 -7.20 15.57
CA SER A 133 -8.71 -6.13 14.58
C SER A 133 -9.97 -5.70 13.83
N GLU A 134 -11.14 -5.82 14.48
CA GLU A 134 -12.45 -5.59 13.88
C GLU A 134 -12.60 -4.19 13.30
N GLU A 135 -12.13 -3.16 14.01
CA GLU A 135 -12.24 -1.76 13.58
C GLU A 135 -11.58 -1.47 12.24
N TRP A 136 -10.55 -2.23 11.90
CA TRP A 136 -9.81 -2.05 10.67
C TRP A 136 -10.07 -3.16 9.66
N PHE A 137 -9.86 -4.42 10.04
CA PHE A 137 -9.82 -5.55 9.11
C PHE A 137 -11.22 -6.01 8.65
N ALA A 138 -12.23 -5.93 9.52
CA ALA A 138 -13.59 -6.35 9.17
C ALA A 138 -14.23 -5.50 8.06
N GLY A 139 -13.84 -4.21 7.95
CA GLY A 139 -14.38 -3.27 6.97
C GLY A 139 -13.86 -3.46 5.54
N PHE A 140 -12.80 -4.25 5.33
CA PHE A 140 -12.25 -4.47 4.00
C PHE A 140 -13.21 -5.26 3.12
N ASN A 141 -13.47 -4.71 1.91
CA ASN A 141 -14.33 -5.32 0.90
C ASN A 141 -15.74 -5.70 1.39
N ALA A 142 -16.26 -4.99 2.41
CA ALA A 142 -17.60 -5.17 2.96
C ALA A 142 -18.67 -4.43 2.13
N PHE A 143 -18.64 -4.54 0.80
CA PHE A 143 -19.60 -3.92 -0.12
C PHE A 143 -19.97 -4.90 -1.24
N ALA A 144 -21.08 -4.64 -1.94
CA ALA A 144 -21.49 -5.49 -3.08
C ALA A 144 -20.50 -5.31 -4.26
N PRO A 145 -19.87 -6.40 -4.75
CA PRO A 145 -18.89 -6.32 -5.83
C PRO A 145 -19.54 -5.91 -7.14
N SER A 146 -18.98 -4.91 -7.81
CA SER A 146 -19.42 -4.43 -9.13
C SER A 146 -18.27 -4.56 -10.13
N PHE A 147 -18.48 -5.30 -11.22
CA PHE A 147 -17.47 -5.46 -12.26
C PHE A 147 -17.09 -4.11 -12.90
N VAL A 148 -18.10 -3.27 -13.22
CA VAL A 148 -17.88 -1.94 -13.78
C VAL A 148 -17.15 -1.03 -12.78
N GLY A 149 -17.53 -1.11 -11.50
CA GLY A 149 -16.84 -0.37 -10.43
C GLY A 149 -15.37 -0.76 -10.32
N MET A 150 -15.08 -2.05 -10.33
CA MET A 150 -13.72 -2.60 -10.31
C MET A 150 -12.89 -2.12 -11.50
N LEU A 151 -13.43 -2.19 -12.74
CA LEU A 151 -12.73 -1.71 -13.93
C LEU A 151 -12.45 -0.20 -13.87
N LYS A 152 -13.44 0.60 -13.46
CA LYS A 152 -13.27 2.05 -13.30
C LYS A 152 -12.16 2.38 -12.32
N GLU A 153 -12.11 1.68 -11.20
CA GLU A 153 -11.06 1.88 -10.19
C GLU A 153 -9.70 1.47 -10.74
N ALA A 154 -9.57 0.29 -11.35
CA ALA A 154 -8.32 -0.21 -11.90
C ALA A 154 -7.75 0.66 -13.03
N LEU A 155 -8.59 1.20 -13.89
CA LEU A 155 -8.14 1.97 -15.06
C LEU A 155 -7.81 3.42 -14.72
N TYR A 156 -8.59 4.08 -13.89
CA TYR A 156 -8.37 5.50 -13.61
C TYR A 156 -8.66 5.93 -12.16
N GLY A 157 -9.54 5.24 -11.43
CA GLY A 157 -9.96 5.66 -10.10
C GLY A 157 -8.80 5.78 -9.11
N CYS A 158 -7.97 4.75 -9.00
CA CYS A 158 -6.82 4.76 -8.10
C CYS A 158 -5.72 5.74 -8.54
N PHE A 159 -5.58 6.03 -9.83
CA PHE A 159 -4.54 6.91 -10.36
C PHE A 159 -4.91 8.40 -10.32
N LEU A 160 -6.19 8.74 -10.52
CA LEU A 160 -6.66 10.12 -10.61
C LEU A 160 -7.37 10.60 -9.35
N PHE A 161 -8.08 9.71 -8.67
CA PHE A 161 -8.93 10.04 -7.52
C PHE A 161 -8.49 9.40 -6.22
N GLY A 162 -7.47 8.53 -6.25
CA GLY A 162 -6.98 7.83 -5.07
C GLY A 162 -7.99 6.85 -4.47
N THR A 163 -8.94 6.35 -5.28
CA THR A 163 -9.88 5.33 -4.81
C THR A 163 -9.18 3.98 -4.64
N ASN A 164 -9.52 3.25 -3.59
CA ASN A 164 -8.86 2.01 -3.20
C ASN A 164 -9.84 0.96 -2.64
N LYS A 165 -11.01 0.83 -3.25
CA LYS A 165 -12.03 -0.13 -2.79
C LYS A 165 -11.63 -1.58 -3.05
N TYR A 166 -10.94 -1.84 -4.16
CA TYR A 166 -10.51 -3.17 -4.61
C TYR A 166 -9.00 -3.40 -4.51
N ASN A 167 -8.23 -2.51 -3.85
CA ASN A 167 -6.79 -2.69 -3.66
C ASN A 167 -6.29 -2.14 -2.33
#